data_5209ba6ec40e45cdadbd96f3d1825398
#
_entry.id   5209ba6ec40e45cdadbd96f3d1825398
#
_cell.length_a   1.000
_cell.length_b   1.000
_cell.length_c   1.000
_cell.angle_alpha   90.00
_cell.angle_beta   90.00
_cell.angle_gamma   90.00
#
_symmetry.space_group_name_H-M   'P 1'
#
loop_
_entity.id
_entity.type
_entity.pdbx_description
1 polymer ?
#
loop_
_entity_poly.entity_id
_entity_poly.type
_entity_poly.pdbx_seq_one_letter_code
_entity_poly.pdbx_strand_id
1 'polypeptide(L)'
;MSLIQSLLLLLVVARIAGEIAERYGQPAMLGEIAAGVLVGPSVLNYLQLTPAIKTIAELGVLLLVFHAGLEMDLPSLRRAFRGKGLWVGIMGFFIPLALGTLLGLAFGFDHIHIIFISLCIAITALPVSVRILMDLGKLQTDLGEKIIAAAVMNDVASLLMLGAILDLQSGAGGWQQILTLTAWSLAKTLFFMTAVVLVARLIRHSSGRITVSKKLLGHLLMWLKGKEALFAIVLLFVLLFASLSDLIGLHFIIGAFFGAMILGHESIGRANYDAVKKIASSITMGFLGPIFFAGLGLEFQMASLGNWPLVIAILAAAFAGKLLGGFWGGRLAGLSKLESWTLGCGLNGRGIMELVIANIALSNNFISQDLFSILVLMGAITTLTTPFLLRNAFRRLDGEHTHPASIDSTVKGVESLLPAPPPSSNSVNDPPVANPDRITATQDKALTFPATDLTANDTDTDGDRITVTAVIATDDTHGTLRLANGLITYFPDKGFSGTGQFGYTISDNQGGSAVGTVQIVVMPSPSRHLFWRSRGNA
;
A
#
# COMPACT_ATOMS: atom_id res chain seq x y z
N MET A 1 -0.06 -28.82 -23.52
CA MET A 1 0.22 -29.12 -22.10
C MET A 1 -1.11 -29.28 -21.35
N SER A 2 -1.16 -30.14 -20.31
CA SER A 2 -2.33 -30.18 -19.45
C SER A 2 -2.46 -28.88 -18.63
N LEU A 3 -3.67 -28.55 -18.13
CA LEU A 3 -3.89 -27.36 -17.29
C LEU A 3 -2.92 -27.33 -16.09
N ILE A 4 -2.74 -28.48 -15.43
CA ILE A 4 -1.87 -28.59 -14.24
C ILE A 4 -0.41 -28.30 -14.60
N GLN A 5 0.07 -28.80 -15.73
CA GLN A 5 1.44 -28.52 -16.21
C GLN A 5 1.63 -27.04 -16.56
N SER A 6 0.64 -26.44 -17.22
CA SER A 6 0.67 -25.02 -17.57
C SER A 6 0.67 -24.13 -16.32
N LEU A 7 -0.18 -24.45 -15.33
CA LEU A 7 -0.21 -23.73 -14.05
C LEU A 7 1.09 -23.91 -13.26
N LEU A 8 1.64 -25.13 -13.22
CA LEU A 8 2.92 -25.38 -12.56
C LEU A 8 4.05 -24.52 -13.17
N LEU A 9 4.19 -24.59 -14.50
CA LEU A 9 5.22 -23.81 -15.20
C LEU A 9 5.03 -22.31 -14.98
N LEU A 10 3.79 -21.83 -15.15
CA LEU A 10 3.46 -20.40 -14.96
C LEU A 10 3.79 -19.92 -13.54
N LEU A 11 3.38 -20.68 -12.53
CA LEU A 11 3.64 -20.34 -11.12
C LEU A 11 5.14 -20.37 -10.77
N VAL A 12 5.86 -21.40 -11.22
CA VAL A 12 7.30 -21.50 -10.93
C VAL A 12 8.05 -20.31 -11.51
N VAL A 13 7.82 -20.01 -12.80
CA VAL A 13 8.52 -18.90 -13.48
C VAL A 13 8.09 -17.55 -12.89
N ALA A 14 6.79 -17.35 -12.63
CA ALA A 14 6.28 -16.13 -12.02
C ALA A 14 6.86 -15.88 -10.62
N ARG A 15 6.88 -16.92 -9.77
CA ARG A 15 7.42 -16.79 -8.39
C ARG A 15 8.92 -16.53 -8.37
N ILE A 16 9.69 -17.21 -9.23
CA ILE A 16 11.13 -16.95 -9.33
C ILE A 16 11.40 -15.52 -9.79
N ALA A 17 10.71 -15.07 -10.84
CA ALA A 17 10.90 -13.72 -11.37
C ALA A 17 10.38 -12.65 -10.39
N GLY A 18 9.28 -12.90 -9.70
CA GLY A 18 8.76 -12.03 -8.63
C GLY A 18 9.75 -11.89 -7.47
N GLU A 19 10.33 -12.99 -6.99
CA GLU A 19 11.36 -12.99 -5.94
C GLU A 19 12.63 -12.23 -6.40
N ILE A 20 13.03 -12.41 -7.66
CA ILE A 20 14.15 -11.64 -8.23
C ILE A 20 13.83 -10.14 -8.21
N ALA A 21 12.62 -9.74 -8.65
CA ALA A 21 12.21 -8.33 -8.63
C ALA A 21 12.25 -7.76 -7.20
N GLU A 22 11.76 -8.50 -6.19
CA GLU A 22 11.78 -8.07 -4.79
C GLU A 22 13.20 -7.91 -4.24
N ARG A 23 14.14 -8.77 -4.61
CA ARG A 23 15.55 -8.62 -4.24
C ARG A 23 16.19 -7.34 -4.78
N TYR A 24 15.71 -6.84 -5.90
CA TYR A 24 16.11 -5.54 -6.46
C TYR A 24 15.26 -4.38 -5.94
N GLY A 25 14.44 -4.60 -4.90
CA GLY A 25 13.58 -3.56 -4.31
C GLY A 25 12.41 -3.14 -5.21
N GLN A 26 12.00 -4.01 -6.13
CA GLN A 26 10.87 -3.78 -7.03
C GLN A 26 9.66 -4.63 -6.62
N PRO A 27 8.42 -4.20 -6.91
CA PRO A 27 7.24 -5.02 -6.66
C PRO A 27 7.29 -6.36 -7.41
N ALA A 28 6.93 -7.47 -6.73
CA ALA A 28 6.94 -8.82 -7.32
C ALA A 28 6.15 -8.91 -8.63
N MET A 29 5.02 -8.18 -8.72
CA MET A 29 4.16 -8.18 -9.91
C MET A 29 4.90 -7.81 -11.20
N LEU A 30 5.96 -6.98 -11.14
CA LEU A 30 6.76 -6.64 -12.32
C LEU A 30 7.54 -7.84 -12.84
N GLY A 31 8.12 -8.63 -11.94
CA GLY A 31 8.78 -9.88 -12.27
C GLY A 31 7.78 -10.93 -12.80
N GLU A 32 6.61 -11.02 -12.18
CA GLU A 32 5.56 -11.95 -12.56
C GLU A 32 5.00 -11.66 -13.97
N ILE A 33 4.78 -10.37 -14.30
CA ILE A 33 4.40 -9.94 -15.66
C ILE A 33 5.52 -10.27 -16.66
N ALA A 34 6.77 -9.92 -16.32
CA ALA A 34 7.92 -10.22 -17.18
C ALA A 34 8.09 -11.73 -17.43
N ALA A 35 7.82 -12.56 -16.42
CA ALA A 35 7.79 -14.02 -16.55
C ALA A 35 6.72 -14.47 -17.57
N GLY A 36 5.52 -13.92 -17.49
CA GLY A 36 4.44 -14.20 -18.44
C GLY A 36 4.81 -13.80 -19.87
N VAL A 37 5.40 -12.61 -20.06
CA VAL A 37 5.91 -12.17 -21.36
C VAL A 37 6.97 -13.13 -21.90
N LEU A 38 7.90 -13.55 -21.03
CA LEU A 38 9.00 -14.45 -21.41
C LEU A 38 8.50 -15.82 -21.88
N VAL A 39 7.62 -16.47 -21.11
CA VAL A 39 7.11 -17.81 -21.46
C VAL A 39 5.95 -17.78 -22.46
N GLY A 40 5.37 -16.60 -22.67
CA GLY A 40 4.23 -16.35 -23.53
C GLY A 40 4.55 -16.30 -25.03
N PRO A 41 3.50 -15.99 -25.83
CA PRO A 41 3.60 -15.94 -27.30
C PRO A 41 4.60 -14.90 -27.81
N SER A 42 4.90 -13.88 -27.02
CA SER A 42 5.77 -12.77 -27.41
C SER A 42 7.26 -13.14 -27.50
N VAL A 43 7.74 -14.13 -26.72
CA VAL A 43 9.17 -14.48 -26.65
C VAL A 43 9.39 -15.96 -26.88
N LEU A 44 9.08 -16.83 -25.93
CA LEU A 44 9.37 -18.25 -26.01
C LEU A 44 8.23 -19.10 -26.59
N ASN A 45 7.00 -18.58 -26.56
CA ASN A 45 5.79 -19.27 -27.04
C ASN A 45 5.58 -20.69 -26.45
N TYR A 46 5.98 -20.89 -25.19
CA TYR A 46 5.74 -22.14 -24.45
C TYR A 46 4.35 -22.25 -23.87
N LEU A 47 3.78 -21.11 -23.44
CA LEU A 47 2.46 -21.04 -22.85
C LEU A 47 1.58 -20.05 -23.62
N GLN A 48 0.31 -20.42 -23.73
CA GLN A 48 -0.74 -19.55 -24.24
C GLN A 48 -1.81 -19.38 -23.15
N LEU A 49 -2.47 -18.25 -23.13
CA LEU A 49 -3.58 -17.99 -22.21
C LEU A 49 -4.79 -18.83 -22.63
N THR A 50 -4.98 -19.96 -21.96
CA THR A 50 -6.15 -20.81 -22.17
C THR A 50 -7.36 -20.28 -21.41
N PRO A 51 -8.62 -20.58 -21.82
CA PRO A 51 -9.83 -20.17 -21.09
C PRO A 51 -9.80 -20.56 -19.61
N ALA A 52 -9.24 -21.75 -19.29
CA ALA A 52 -9.12 -22.21 -17.91
C ALA A 52 -8.13 -21.36 -17.08
N ILE A 53 -6.99 -20.97 -17.64
CA ILE A 53 -6.04 -20.08 -16.97
C ILE A 53 -6.67 -18.69 -16.79
N LYS A 54 -7.41 -18.21 -17.81
CA LYS A 54 -8.12 -16.93 -17.75
C LYS A 54 -9.15 -16.91 -16.60
N THR A 55 -9.95 -17.95 -16.46
CA THR A 55 -10.94 -18.05 -15.35
C THR A 55 -10.26 -18.05 -13.97
N ILE A 56 -9.11 -18.73 -13.84
CA ILE A 56 -8.33 -18.71 -12.58
C ILE A 56 -7.75 -17.31 -12.33
N ALA A 57 -7.28 -16.64 -13.37
CA ALA A 57 -6.79 -15.26 -13.27
C ALA A 57 -7.90 -14.28 -12.86
N GLU A 58 -9.15 -14.45 -13.35
CA GLU A 58 -10.31 -13.65 -12.95
C GLU A 58 -10.65 -13.83 -11.46
N LEU A 59 -10.54 -15.05 -10.91
CA LEU A 59 -10.60 -15.27 -9.47
C LEU A 59 -9.46 -14.55 -8.74
N GLY A 60 -8.29 -14.48 -9.35
CA GLY A 60 -7.17 -13.68 -8.88
C GLY A 60 -7.53 -12.20 -8.76
N VAL A 61 -8.19 -11.64 -9.77
CA VAL A 61 -8.68 -10.25 -9.75
C VAL A 61 -9.64 -10.02 -8.58
N LEU A 62 -10.62 -10.90 -8.38
CA LEU A 62 -11.56 -10.78 -7.27
C LEU A 62 -10.86 -10.73 -5.91
N LEU A 63 -9.89 -11.64 -5.68
CA LEU A 63 -9.15 -11.68 -4.42
C LEU A 63 -8.13 -10.55 -4.28
N LEU A 64 -7.54 -10.07 -5.37
CA LEU A 64 -6.68 -8.88 -5.36
C LEU A 64 -7.47 -7.63 -4.95
N VAL A 65 -8.66 -7.46 -5.50
CA VAL A 65 -9.54 -6.33 -5.16
C VAL A 65 -10.09 -6.44 -3.74
N PHE A 66 -10.44 -7.66 -3.31
CA PHE A 66 -10.79 -7.94 -1.92
C PHE A 66 -9.64 -7.58 -0.97
N HIS A 67 -8.43 -8.00 -1.28
CA HIS A 67 -7.24 -7.67 -0.48
C HIS A 67 -7.00 -6.16 -0.43
N ALA A 68 -7.09 -5.47 -1.56
CA ALA A 68 -6.98 -4.01 -1.62
C ALA A 68 -8.06 -3.31 -0.78
N GLY A 69 -9.30 -3.82 -0.82
CA GLY A 69 -10.39 -3.31 0.02
C GLY A 69 -10.16 -3.51 1.52
N LEU A 70 -9.53 -4.63 1.93
CA LEU A 70 -9.12 -4.85 3.32
C LEU A 70 -7.99 -3.90 3.77
N GLU A 71 -7.12 -3.47 2.88
CA GLU A 71 -6.05 -2.52 3.22
C GLU A 71 -6.56 -1.10 3.47
N MET A 72 -7.77 -0.80 2.99
CA MET A 72 -8.38 0.52 3.15
C MET A 72 -9.39 0.53 4.30
N ASP A 73 -9.29 1.53 5.16
CA ASP A 73 -10.28 1.77 6.21
C ASP A 73 -11.11 3.04 5.96
N LEU A 74 -12.36 3.04 6.42
CA LEU A 74 -13.27 4.19 6.30
C LEU A 74 -12.75 5.47 6.98
N PRO A 75 -12.07 5.42 8.15
CA PRO A 75 -11.43 6.57 8.75
C PRO A 75 -10.35 7.22 7.87
N SER A 76 -9.50 6.41 7.23
CA SER A 76 -8.46 6.90 6.30
C SER A 76 -9.09 7.53 5.05
N LEU A 77 -10.14 6.91 4.51
CA LEU A 77 -10.93 7.49 3.42
C LEU A 77 -11.49 8.87 3.82
N ARG A 78 -12.09 8.99 5.02
CA ARG A 78 -12.62 10.27 5.51
C ARG A 78 -11.53 11.32 5.69
N ARG A 79 -10.33 10.93 6.12
CA ARG A 79 -9.17 11.85 6.22
C ARG A 79 -8.70 12.29 4.84
N ALA A 80 -8.64 11.39 3.86
CA ALA A 80 -8.27 11.69 2.47
C ALA A 80 -9.19 12.76 1.84
N PHE A 81 -10.51 12.70 2.12
CA PHE A 81 -11.49 13.69 1.64
C PHE A 81 -11.58 14.97 2.49
N ARG A 82 -10.74 15.12 3.52
CA ARG A 82 -10.70 16.31 4.37
C ARG A 82 -9.28 16.87 4.44
N GLY A 83 -9.16 18.19 4.34
CA GLY A 83 -7.89 18.87 4.50
C GLY A 83 -7.11 19.10 3.20
N LYS A 84 -5.83 19.43 3.35
CA LYS A 84 -4.96 19.85 2.24
C LYS A 84 -4.65 18.73 1.22
N GLY A 85 -4.71 17.46 1.64
CA GLY A 85 -4.52 16.29 0.78
C GLY A 85 -5.57 16.15 -0.33
N LEU A 86 -6.77 16.71 -0.10
CA LEU A 86 -7.86 16.71 -1.09
C LEU A 86 -7.43 17.35 -2.43
N TRP A 87 -6.75 18.50 -2.39
CA TRP A 87 -6.28 19.17 -3.60
C TRP A 87 -5.23 18.35 -4.35
N VAL A 88 -4.36 17.66 -3.61
CA VAL A 88 -3.36 16.77 -4.20
C VAL A 88 -4.04 15.60 -4.93
N GLY A 89 -5.05 15.00 -4.33
CA GLY A 89 -5.80 13.92 -4.95
C GLY A 89 -6.61 14.41 -6.17
N ILE A 90 -7.34 15.53 -6.06
CA ILE A 90 -8.12 16.09 -7.18
C ILE A 90 -7.20 16.38 -8.37
N MET A 91 -6.14 17.17 -8.17
CA MET A 91 -5.23 17.51 -9.26
C MET A 91 -4.44 16.30 -9.76
N GLY A 92 -4.03 15.40 -8.86
CA GLY A 92 -3.36 14.14 -9.16
C GLY A 92 -4.22 13.13 -9.93
N PHE A 93 -5.54 13.33 -10.00
CA PHE A 93 -6.46 12.56 -10.82
C PHE A 93 -6.86 13.28 -12.11
N PHE A 94 -7.35 14.52 -12.01
CA PHE A 94 -7.92 15.22 -13.16
C PHE A 94 -6.88 15.73 -14.16
N ILE A 95 -5.68 16.11 -13.75
CA ILE A 95 -4.62 16.55 -14.68
C ILE A 95 -4.17 15.39 -15.57
N PRO A 96 -3.78 14.19 -15.04
CA PRO A 96 -3.44 13.08 -15.92
C PRO A 96 -4.63 12.57 -16.74
N LEU A 97 -5.87 12.62 -16.20
CA LEU A 97 -7.08 12.31 -16.96
C LEU A 97 -7.22 13.23 -18.20
N ALA A 98 -7.07 14.53 -17.99
CA ALA A 98 -7.14 15.51 -19.09
C ALA A 98 -6.04 15.30 -20.13
N LEU A 99 -4.79 15.02 -19.69
CA LEU A 99 -3.69 14.73 -20.62
C LEU A 99 -3.93 13.45 -21.42
N GLY A 100 -4.47 12.40 -20.79
CA GLY A 100 -4.89 11.18 -21.48
C GLY A 100 -5.99 11.44 -22.52
N THR A 101 -6.97 12.28 -22.16
CA THR A 101 -8.04 12.70 -23.09
C THR A 101 -7.49 13.46 -24.28
N LEU A 102 -6.62 14.45 -24.05
CA LEU A 102 -5.97 15.21 -25.11
C LEU A 102 -5.13 14.33 -26.04
N LEU A 103 -4.40 13.39 -25.45
CA LEU A 103 -3.63 12.40 -26.20
C LEU A 103 -4.54 11.53 -27.07
N GLY A 104 -5.60 10.98 -26.51
CA GLY A 104 -6.53 10.15 -27.26
C GLY A 104 -7.21 10.89 -28.41
N LEU A 105 -7.56 12.16 -28.20
CA LEU A 105 -8.07 13.05 -29.27
C LEU A 105 -7.02 13.31 -30.35
N ALA A 106 -5.76 13.55 -29.96
CA ALA A 106 -4.67 13.83 -30.89
C ALA A 106 -4.33 12.62 -31.78
N PHE A 107 -4.49 11.40 -31.27
CA PHE A 107 -4.28 10.16 -32.03
C PHE A 107 -5.55 9.66 -32.74
N GLY A 108 -6.67 10.38 -32.63
CA GLY A 108 -7.91 10.06 -33.33
C GLY A 108 -8.61 8.80 -32.84
N PHE A 109 -8.44 8.45 -31.56
CA PHE A 109 -9.14 7.32 -30.94
C PHE A 109 -10.63 7.63 -30.79
N ASP A 110 -11.46 6.60 -30.80
CA ASP A 110 -12.87 6.71 -30.46
C ASP A 110 -13.07 6.98 -28.95
N HIS A 111 -14.27 7.40 -28.57
CA HIS A 111 -14.59 7.88 -27.24
C HIS A 111 -14.31 6.87 -26.13
N ILE A 112 -14.56 5.57 -26.39
CA ILE A 112 -14.35 4.51 -25.40
C ILE A 112 -12.87 4.30 -25.14
N HIS A 113 -12.05 4.23 -26.19
CA HIS A 113 -10.59 4.14 -26.07
C HIS A 113 -10.03 5.36 -25.31
N ILE A 114 -10.48 6.59 -25.64
CA ILE A 114 -10.06 7.81 -24.96
C ILE A 114 -10.30 7.73 -23.46
N ILE A 115 -11.50 7.29 -23.05
CA ILE A 115 -11.89 7.21 -21.65
C ILE A 115 -10.98 6.20 -20.91
N PHE A 116 -10.74 5.01 -21.48
CA PHE A 116 -9.90 4.01 -20.84
C PHE A 116 -8.42 4.41 -20.79
N ILE A 117 -7.87 4.99 -21.84
CA ILE A 117 -6.50 5.54 -21.84
C ILE A 117 -6.37 6.59 -20.73
N SER A 118 -7.31 7.54 -20.69
CA SER A 118 -7.31 8.62 -19.72
C SER A 118 -7.41 8.09 -18.28
N LEU A 119 -8.28 7.11 -18.05
CA LEU A 119 -8.46 6.48 -16.76
C LEU A 119 -7.18 5.73 -16.32
N CYS A 120 -6.61 4.90 -17.18
CA CYS A 120 -5.36 4.19 -16.89
C CYS A 120 -4.19 5.16 -16.59
N ILE A 121 -4.10 6.29 -17.32
CA ILE A 121 -3.12 7.35 -17.05
C ILE A 121 -3.40 8.06 -15.71
N ALA A 122 -4.65 8.12 -15.23
CA ALA A 122 -5.03 8.82 -14.01
C ALA A 122 -4.87 8.00 -12.72
N ILE A 123 -4.85 6.67 -12.78
CA ILE A 123 -4.74 5.79 -11.60
C ILE A 123 -3.39 5.94 -10.89
N THR A 124 -3.40 5.77 -9.56
CA THR A 124 -2.21 5.70 -8.70
C THR A 124 -2.27 4.44 -7.84
N ALA A 125 -1.17 3.76 -7.61
CA ALA A 125 -1.16 2.58 -6.75
C ALA A 125 -0.88 2.92 -5.29
N LEU A 126 -1.87 2.74 -4.42
CA LEU A 126 -1.68 2.90 -2.98
C LEU A 126 -0.63 1.95 -2.41
N PRO A 127 -0.66 0.61 -2.64
CA PRO A 127 0.30 -0.32 -2.02
C PRO A 127 1.75 -0.03 -2.43
N VAL A 128 1.99 0.37 -3.68
CA VAL A 128 3.32 0.72 -4.17
C VAL A 128 3.86 1.97 -3.48
N SER A 129 3.03 3.03 -3.40
CA SER A 129 3.42 4.28 -2.74
C SER A 129 3.69 4.08 -1.24
N VAL A 130 2.84 3.30 -0.55
CA VAL A 130 3.04 2.94 0.87
C VAL A 130 4.36 2.20 1.07
N ARG A 131 4.65 1.16 0.26
CA ARG A 131 5.89 0.39 0.37
C ARG A 131 7.11 1.27 0.19
N ILE A 132 7.15 2.11 -0.85
CA ILE A 132 8.28 3.01 -1.11
C ILE A 132 8.48 3.99 0.05
N LEU A 133 7.40 4.56 0.58
CA LEU A 133 7.45 5.48 1.73
C LEU A 133 7.93 4.78 3.01
N MET A 134 7.55 3.51 3.23
CA MET A 134 8.06 2.69 4.34
C MET A 134 9.57 2.44 4.19
N ASP A 135 10.02 2.02 3.01
CA ASP A 135 11.45 1.76 2.73
C ASP A 135 12.33 3.02 2.85
N LEU A 136 11.73 4.20 2.67
CA LEU A 136 12.39 5.50 2.85
C LEU A 136 12.25 6.06 4.28
N GLY A 137 11.49 5.41 5.18
CA GLY A 137 11.19 5.92 6.52
C GLY A 137 10.35 7.20 6.53
N LYS A 138 9.64 7.50 5.41
CA LYS A 138 8.86 8.74 5.21
C LYS A 138 7.33 8.54 5.29
N LEU A 139 6.88 7.35 5.72
CA LEU A 139 5.45 7.00 5.74
C LEU A 139 4.63 7.90 6.66
N GLN A 140 5.16 8.23 7.84
CA GLN A 140 4.48 9.04 8.85
C GLN A 140 4.74 10.55 8.73
N THR A 141 5.47 10.98 7.70
CA THR A 141 5.68 12.41 7.44
C THR A 141 4.43 13.05 6.86
N ASP A 142 4.27 14.36 7.04
CA ASP A 142 3.15 15.14 6.49
C ASP A 142 3.01 14.97 4.95
N LEU A 143 4.12 14.85 4.23
CA LEU A 143 4.13 14.56 2.79
C LEU A 143 3.73 13.12 2.50
N GLY A 144 4.23 12.15 3.28
CA GLY A 144 3.86 10.75 3.16
C GLY A 144 2.36 10.54 3.34
N GLU A 145 1.78 11.14 4.37
CA GLU A 145 0.32 11.09 4.61
C GLU A 145 -0.48 11.69 3.46
N LYS A 146 -0.02 12.80 2.85
CA LYS A 146 -0.69 13.42 1.70
C LYS A 146 -0.60 12.57 0.44
N ILE A 147 0.54 11.90 0.19
CA ILE A 147 0.68 10.95 -0.91
C ILE A 147 -0.31 9.79 -0.75
N ILE A 148 -0.38 9.22 0.46
CA ILE A 148 -1.31 8.12 0.76
C ILE A 148 -2.76 8.58 0.59
N ALA A 149 -3.13 9.73 1.17
CA ALA A 149 -4.48 10.27 1.06
C ALA A 149 -4.90 10.50 -0.41
N ALA A 150 -4.00 11.04 -1.23
CA ALA A 150 -4.24 11.25 -2.65
C ALA A 150 -4.35 9.92 -3.42
N ALA A 151 -3.52 8.92 -3.10
CA ALA A 151 -3.59 7.60 -3.72
C ALA A 151 -4.92 6.90 -3.39
N VAL A 152 -5.33 6.91 -2.11
CA VAL A 152 -6.65 6.39 -1.65
C VAL A 152 -7.79 7.05 -2.43
N MET A 153 -7.76 8.36 -2.57
CA MET A 153 -8.80 9.09 -3.28
C MET A 153 -8.82 8.73 -4.77
N ASN A 154 -7.65 8.57 -5.39
CA ASN A 154 -7.53 8.19 -6.80
C ASN A 154 -8.03 6.77 -7.04
N ASP A 155 -7.77 5.82 -6.14
CA ASP A 155 -8.26 4.43 -6.24
C ASP A 155 -9.79 4.41 -6.21
N VAL A 156 -10.40 5.14 -5.27
CA VAL A 156 -11.87 5.26 -5.19
C VAL A 156 -12.44 5.94 -6.43
N ALA A 157 -11.85 7.06 -6.87
CA ALA A 157 -12.30 7.76 -8.07
C ALA A 157 -12.21 6.87 -9.33
N SER A 158 -11.15 6.08 -9.45
CA SER A 158 -10.96 5.15 -10.56
C SER A 158 -12.01 4.05 -10.61
N LEU A 159 -12.35 3.47 -9.45
CA LEU A 159 -13.42 2.47 -9.35
C LEU A 159 -14.79 3.05 -9.65
N LEU A 160 -15.06 4.29 -9.18
CA LEU A 160 -16.30 5.00 -9.50
C LEU A 160 -16.43 5.25 -11.01
N MET A 161 -15.34 5.69 -11.65
CA MET A 161 -15.32 5.89 -13.11
C MET A 161 -15.43 4.57 -13.88
N LEU A 162 -14.73 3.52 -13.44
CA LEU A 162 -14.86 2.19 -14.06
C LEU A 162 -16.31 1.73 -14.06
N GLY A 163 -17.00 1.83 -12.92
CA GLY A 163 -18.42 1.48 -12.83
C GLY A 163 -19.28 2.26 -13.80
N ALA A 164 -19.00 3.56 -13.94
CA ALA A 164 -19.72 4.43 -14.87
C ALA A 164 -19.48 4.04 -16.33
N ILE A 165 -18.27 3.60 -16.68
CA ILE A 165 -17.88 3.28 -18.07
C ILE A 165 -18.41 1.92 -18.50
N LEU A 166 -18.43 0.94 -17.60
CA LEU A 166 -18.92 -0.41 -17.92
C LEU A 166 -20.42 -0.43 -18.28
N ASP A 167 -21.19 0.54 -17.78
CA ASP A 167 -22.58 0.73 -18.17
C ASP A 167 -22.76 1.27 -19.62
N LEU A 168 -21.69 1.79 -20.23
CA LEU A 168 -21.77 2.34 -21.60
C LEU A 168 -21.85 1.28 -22.70
N GLN A 169 -21.84 -0.01 -22.37
CA GLN A 169 -21.89 -1.13 -23.33
C GLN A 169 -23.13 -1.12 -24.26
N SER A 170 -24.17 -0.36 -23.96
CA SER A 170 -25.48 -0.51 -24.59
C SER A 170 -25.80 0.47 -25.72
N GLY A 171 -24.85 1.25 -26.25
CA GLY A 171 -25.20 2.06 -27.42
C GLY A 171 -24.20 3.16 -27.77
N ALA A 172 -23.71 3.13 -28.99
CA ALA A 172 -22.95 4.20 -29.62
C ALA A 172 -23.85 5.44 -29.85
N GLY A 173 -24.02 6.24 -28.80
CA GLY A 173 -24.67 7.56 -28.87
C GLY A 173 -23.63 8.68 -28.85
N GLY A 174 -24.03 9.87 -29.32
CA GLY A 174 -23.18 11.05 -29.26
C GLY A 174 -22.77 11.44 -27.83
N TRP A 175 -21.87 12.40 -27.69
CA TRP A 175 -21.32 12.87 -26.40
C TRP A 175 -22.39 13.16 -25.31
N GLN A 176 -23.57 13.64 -25.70
CA GLN A 176 -24.66 13.90 -24.76
C GLN A 176 -25.18 12.60 -24.10
N GLN A 177 -25.30 11.53 -24.88
CA GLN A 177 -25.76 10.23 -24.37
C GLN A 177 -24.69 9.60 -23.46
N ILE A 178 -23.42 9.70 -23.83
CA ILE A 178 -22.28 9.27 -23.00
C ILE A 178 -22.29 10.02 -21.67
N LEU A 179 -22.43 11.34 -21.67
CA LEU A 179 -22.49 12.15 -20.45
C LEU A 179 -23.68 11.79 -19.56
N THR A 180 -24.86 11.55 -20.11
CA THR A 180 -26.05 11.19 -19.31
C THR A 180 -25.94 9.79 -18.72
N LEU A 181 -25.46 8.81 -19.49
CA LEU A 181 -25.22 7.44 -19.00
C LEU A 181 -24.12 7.43 -17.93
N THR A 182 -23.02 8.14 -18.15
CA THR A 182 -21.92 8.26 -17.17
C THR A 182 -22.42 8.94 -15.89
N ALA A 183 -23.21 10.00 -15.98
CA ALA A 183 -23.79 10.68 -14.82
C ALA A 183 -24.75 9.76 -14.05
N TRP A 184 -25.56 8.98 -14.76
CA TRP A 184 -26.48 8.02 -14.15
C TRP A 184 -25.74 6.88 -13.45
N SER A 185 -24.71 6.32 -14.08
CA SER A 185 -23.89 5.27 -13.52
C SER A 185 -23.09 5.75 -12.31
N LEU A 186 -22.55 6.97 -12.39
CA LEU A 186 -21.91 7.63 -11.25
C LEU A 186 -22.90 7.82 -10.08
N ALA A 187 -24.14 8.21 -10.38
CA ALA A 187 -25.20 8.34 -9.36
C ALA A 187 -25.51 6.98 -8.70
N LYS A 188 -25.62 5.89 -9.50
CA LYS A 188 -25.80 4.52 -8.98
C LYS A 188 -24.65 4.11 -8.07
N THR A 189 -23.41 4.35 -8.50
CA THR A 189 -22.22 3.98 -7.73
C THR A 189 -22.11 4.80 -6.43
N LEU A 190 -22.39 6.10 -6.47
CA LEU A 190 -22.44 6.94 -5.27
C LEU A 190 -23.58 6.51 -4.32
N PHE A 191 -24.74 6.14 -4.86
CA PHE A 191 -25.83 5.58 -4.08
C PHE A 191 -25.41 4.28 -3.38
N PHE A 192 -24.81 3.35 -4.14
CA PHE A 192 -24.30 2.08 -3.60
C PHE A 192 -23.25 2.32 -2.51
N MET A 193 -22.26 3.19 -2.75
CA MET A 193 -21.25 3.57 -1.77
C MET A 193 -21.87 4.19 -0.51
N THR A 194 -22.88 5.05 -0.69
CA THR A 194 -23.59 5.67 0.44
C THR A 194 -24.37 4.62 1.23
N ALA A 195 -25.04 3.70 0.57
CA ALA A 195 -25.74 2.59 1.20
C ALA A 195 -24.76 1.69 1.98
N VAL A 196 -23.61 1.36 1.40
CA VAL A 196 -22.53 0.61 2.03
C VAL A 196 -22.02 1.32 3.28
N VAL A 197 -21.73 2.62 3.21
CA VAL A 197 -21.29 3.44 4.36
C VAL A 197 -22.39 3.53 5.42
N LEU A 198 -23.66 3.61 5.01
CA LEU A 198 -24.80 3.64 5.93
C LEU A 198 -24.94 2.30 6.67
N VAL A 199 -24.83 1.18 5.97
CA VAL A 199 -24.80 -0.17 6.57
C VAL A 199 -23.64 -0.29 7.56
N ALA A 200 -22.44 0.16 7.17
CA ALA A 200 -21.29 0.17 8.07
C ALA A 200 -21.50 1.05 9.31
N ARG A 201 -22.20 2.19 9.16
CA ARG A 201 -22.58 3.06 10.30
C ARG A 201 -23.65 2.40 11.18
N LEU A 202 -24.65 1.76 10.59
CA LEU A 202 -25.68 1.04 11.33
C LEU A 202 -25.07 -0.11 12.13
N ILE A 203 -24.17 -0.89 11.55
CA ILE A 203 -23.44 -1.95 12.24
C ILE A 203 -22.64 -1.37 13.42
N ARG A 204 -21.97 -0.23 13.25
CA ARG A 204 -21.21 0.45 14.31
C ARG A 204 -22.10 1.12 15.36
N HIS A 205 -23.16 1.80 14.97
CA HIS A 205 -24.05 2.51 15.89
C HIS A 205 -24.91 1.54 16.71
N SER A 206 -25.36 0.45 16.11
CA SER A 206 -26.04 -0.67 16.77
C SER A 206 -25.17 -1.34 17.83
N SER A 207 -23.84 -1.24 17.70
CA SER A 207 -22.87 -1.79 18.69
C SER A 207 -22.89 -1.10 20.04
N GLY A 208 -23.52 0.08 20.17
CA GLY A 208 -23.67 0.83 21.43
C GLY A 208 -25.01 0.61 22.17
N ARG A 209 -26.08 0.20 21.48
CA ARG A 209 -27.44 0.09 22.05
C ARG A 209 -28.13 -1.25 21.85
N ILE A 210 -27.70 -2.08 20.93
CA ILE A 210 -28.32 -3.39 20.68
C ILE A 210 -27.26 -4.47 20.87
N THR A 211 -27.35 -5.11 22.03
CA THR A 211 -26.60 -6.34 22.41
C THR A 211 -26.77 -7.49 21.42
N VAL A 212 -27.65 -7.35 20.43
CA VAL A 212 -28.02 -8.38 19.44
C VAL A 212 -26.95 -8.51 18.34
N SER A 213 -26.37 -7.41 17.85
CA SER A 213 -25.40 -7.50 16.71
C SER A 213 -24.04 -8.01 17.14
N LYS A 214 -23.53 -7.57 18.30
CA LYS A 214 -22.33 -8.18 18.91
C LYS A 214 -22.57 -9.61 19.36
N LYS A 215 -23.79 -9.93 19.86
CA LYS A 215 -24.16 -11.31 20.20
C LYS A 215 -24.35 -12.16 18.97
N LEU A 216 -24.99 -11.68 17.89
CA LEU A 216 -25.21 -12.48 16.68
C LEU A 216 -23.89 -12.75 15.96
N LEU A 217 -23.11 -11.71 15.65
CA LEU A 217 -21.78 -11.88 15.03
C LEU A 217 -20.80 -12.58 15.98
N GLY A 218 -20.82 -12.22 17.26
CA GLY A 218 -20.02 -12.87 18.30
C GLY A 218 -20.44 -14.34 18.56
N HIS A 219 -21.74 -14.69 18.54
CA HIS A 219 -22.19 -16.08 18.58
C HIS A 219 -21.83 -16.86 17.32
N LEU A 220 -21.99 -16.23 16.14
CA LEU A 220 -21.56 -16.83 14.87
C LEU A 220 -20.03 -17.06 14.88
N LEU A 221 -19.25 -16.08 15.34
CA LEU A 221 -17.80 -16.18 15.46
C LEU A 221 -17.36 -17.16 16.55
N MET A 222 -18.11 -17.26 17.68
CA MET A 222 -17.83 -18.26 18.73
C MET A 222 -18.26 -19.69 18.34
N TRP A 223 -19.24 -19.81 17.43
CA TRP A 223 -19.64 -21.11 16.89
C TRP A 223 -18.64 -21.65 15.87
N LEU A 224 -17.84 -20.76 15.30
CA LEU A 224 -16.80 -21.07 14.33
C LEU A 224 -15.47 -21.37 15.04
N LYS A 225 -15.09 -22.63 15.07
CA LYS A 225 -13.88 -23.12 15.76
C LYS A 225 -12.58 -22.97 14.97
N GLY A 226 -12.53 -22.20 13.88
CA GLY A 226 -11.31 -22.09 13.05
C GLY A 226 -11.16 -20.74 12.34
N LYS A 227 -9.92 -20.34 12.07
CA LYS A 227 -9.59 -19.13 11.30
C LYS A 227 -10.06 -19.26 9.85
N GLU A 228 -10.10 -20.46 9.31
CA GLU A 228 -10.58 -20.82 7.99
C GLU A 228 -12.08 -20.52 7.84
N ALA A 229 -12.87 -20.87 8.86
CA ALA A 229 -14.30 -20.60 8.89
C ALA A 229 -14.58 -19.09 8.95
N LEU A 230 -13.77 -18.32 9.69
CA LEU A 230 -13.86 -16.87 9.73
C LEU A 230 -13.57 -16.27 8.34
N PHE A 231 -12.50 -16.74 7.67
CA PHE A 231 -12.17 -16.30 6.32
C PHE A 231 -13.29 -16.62 5.32
N ALA A 232 -13.87 -17.82 5.39
CA ALA A 232 -14.99 -18.23 4.54
C ALA A 232 -16.21 -17.30 4.71
N ILE A 233 -16.57 -16.93 5.94
CA ILE A 233 -17.69 -16.01 6.19
C ILE A 233 -17.39 -14.62 5.66
N VAL A 234 -16.18 -14.12 5.86
CA VAL A 234 -15.75 -12.82 5.32
C VAL A 234 -15.78 -12.84 3.79
N LEU A 235 -15.30 -13.92 3.18
CA LEU A 235 -15.36 -14.08 1.72
C LEU A 235 -16.80 -14.14 1.20
N LEU A 236 -17.68 -14.91 1.88
CA LEU A 236 -19.11 -14.96 1.53
C LEU A 236 -19.79 -13.58 1.65
N PHE A 237 -19.43 -12.81 2.68
CA PHE A 237 -19.91 -11.44 2.83
C PHE A 237 -19.47 -10.54 1.67
N VAL A 238 -18.21 -10.64 1.26
CA VAL A 238 -17.68 -9.87 0.12
C VAL A 238 -18.34 -10.32 -1.19
N LEU A 239 -18.51 -11.62 -1.39
CA LEU A 239 -19.22 -12.15 -2.56
C LEU A 239 -20.70 -11.71 -2.59
N LEU A 240 -21.33 -11.57 -1.42
CA LEU A 240 -22.69 -11.02 -1.33
C LEU A 240 -22.72 -9.56 -1.83
N PHE A 241 -21.75 -8.72 -1.40
CA PHE A 241 -21.66 -7.34 -1.87
C PHE A 241 -21.30 -7.26 -3.36
N ALA A 242 -20.43 -8.15 -3.84
CA ALA A 242 -20.13 -8.30 -5.26
C ALA A 242 -21.40 -8.63 -6.07
N SER A 243 -22.18 -9.62 -5.62
CA SER A 243 -23.45 -9.98 -6.24
C SER A 243 -24.50 -8.86 -6.18
N LEU A 244 -24.62 -8.16 -5.04
CA LEU A 244 -25.52 -7.02 -4.90
C LEU A 244 -25.15 -5.87 -5.85
N SER A 245 -23.87 -5.62 -6.03
CA SER A 245 -23.35 -4.63 -6.97
C SER A 245 -23.71 -5.02 -8.41
N ASP A 246 -23.54 -6.28 -8.78
CA ASP A 246 -23.89 -6.81 -10.10
C ASP A 246 -25.40 -6.72 -10.39
N LEU A 247 -26.24 -7.04 -9.41
CA LEU A 247 -27.71 -6.92 -9.52
C LEU A 247 -28.20 -5.47 -9.77
N ILE A 248 -27.45 -4.47 -9.31
CA ILE A 248 -27.76 -3.04 -9.53
C ILE A 248 -27.20 -2.57 -10.89
N GLY A 249 -26.51 -3.45 -11.62
CA GLY A 249 -25.85 -3.13 -12.87
C GLY A 249 -24.51 -2.42 -12.67
N LEU A 250 -23.83 -2.66 -11.55
CA LEU A 250 -22.45 -2.25 -11.30
C LEU A 250 -21.56 -3.49 -11.40
N HIS A 251 -20.31 -3.30 -11.82
CA HIS A 251 -19.37 -4.41 -11.90
C HIS A 251 -19.08 -5.01 -10.51
N PHE A 252 -19.02 -6.34 -10.39
CA PHE A 252 -18.83 -7.08 -9.13
C PHE A 252 -17.58 -6.62 -8.33
N ILE A 253 -16.54 -6.14 -9.01
CA ILE A 253 -15.31 -5.61 -8.41
C ILE A 253 -15.62 -4.46 -7.44
N ILE A 254 -16.55 -3.57 -7.78
CA ILE A 254 -16.94 -2.43 -6.94
C ILE A 254 -17.56 -2.94 -5.64
N GLY A 255 -18.48 -3.91 -5.75
CA GLY A 255 -19.07 -4.53 -4.58
C GLY A 255 -18.06 -5.26 -3.70
N ALA A 256 -17.15 -6.03 -4.29
CA ALA A 256 -16.08 -6.73 -3.58
C ALA A 256 -15.16 -5.75 -2.82
N PHE A 257 -14.73 -4.68 -3.45
CA PHE A 257 -13.88 -3.66 -2.85
C PHE A 257 -14.54 -2.97 -1.65
N PHE A 258 -15.73 -2.40 -1.86
CA PHE A 258 -16.44 -1.71 -0.80
C PHE A 258 -16.95 -2.65 0.30
N GLY A 259 -17.34 -3.89 -0.05
CA GLY A 259 -17.68 -4.93 0.91
C GLY A 259 -16.50 -5.27 1.82
N ALA A 260 -15.30 -5.43 1.26
CA ALA A 260 -14.07 -5.68 2.02
C ALA A 260 -13.71 -4.49 2.93
N MET A 261 -13.84 -3.26 2.43
CA MET A 261 -13.51 -2.04 3.17
C MET A 261 -14.38 -1.84 4.43
N ILE A 262 -15.63 -2.34 4.43
CA ILE A 262 -16.51 -2.30 5.62
C ILE A 262 -15.98 -3.17 6.75
N LEU A 263 -15.31 -4.28 6.41
CA LEU A 263 -14.83 -5.29 7.34
C LEU A 263 -13.52 -4.88 8.06
N GLY A 264 -13.34 -3.59 8.33
CA GLY A 264 -12.20 -3.08 9.07
C GLY A 264 -12.08 -3.68 10.48
N HIS A 265 -10.92 -3.50 11.10
CA HIS A 265 -10.61 -3.97 12.46
C HIS A 265 -11.62 -3.55 13.54
N GLU A 266 -12.34 -2.43 13.33
CA GLU A 266 -13.41 -1.98 14.22
C GLU A 266 -14.65 -2.89 14.19
N SER A 267 -14.88 -3.60 13.07
CA SER A 267 -16.08 -4.43 12.85
C SER A 267 -15.92 -5.86 13.37
N ILE A 268 -14.75 -6.48 13.15
CA ILE A 268 -14.50 -7.89 13.50
C ILE A 268 -13.44 -8.09 14.59
N GLY A 269 -12.85 -6.99 15.08
CA GLY A 269 -11.76 -7.00 16.06
C GLY A 269 -10.38 -7.23 15.42
N ARG A 270 -9.32 -6.67 16.01
CA ARG A 270 -7.96 -6.68 15.45
C ARG A 270 -7.46 -8.09 15.16
N ALA A 271 -7.53 -9.01 16.13
CA ALA A 271 -7.01 -10.38 15.98
C ALA A 271 -7.67 -11.13 14.80
N ASN A 272 -9.00 -11.02 14.66
CA ASN A 272 -9.73 -11.64 13.57
C ASN A 272 -9.42 -10.98 12.23
N TYR A 273 -9.32 -9.64 12.21
CA TYR A 273 -8.95 -8.87 11.02
C TYR A 273 -7.56 -9.27 10.52
N ASP A 274 -6.57 -9.34 11.40
CA ASP A 274 -5.20 -9.72 11.04
C ASP A 274 -5.14 -11.17 10.54
N ALA A 275 -5.91 -12.08 11.14
CA ALA A 275 -6.03 -13.45 10.68
C ALA A 275 -6.62 -13.53 9.26
N VAL A 276 -7.73 -12.84 8.99
CA VAL A 276 -8.37 -12.77 7.66
C VAL A 276 -7.42 -12.14 6.65
N LYS A 277 -6.81 -11.00 7.00
CA LYS A 277 -5.85 -10.30 6.14
C LYS A 277 -4.67 -11.20 5.77
N LYS A 278 -4.13 -11.95 6.74
CA LYS A 278 -3.02 -12.88 6.51
C LYS A 278 -3.40 -14.01 5.56
N ILE A 279 -4.57 -14.64 5.75
CA ILE A 279 -5.05 -15.71 4.86
C ILE A 279 -5.33 -15.15 3.46
N ALA A 280 -6.04 -14.02 3.38
CA ALA A 280 -6.31 -13.35 2.12
C ALA A 280 -5.02 -13.03 1.37
N SER A 281 -4.04 -12.41 2.03
CA SER A 281 -2.73 -12.11 1.45
C SER A 281 -2.00 -13.36 0.98
N SER A 282 -2.01 -14.44 1.76
CA SER A 282 -1.34 -15.69 1.40
C SER A 282 -1.92 -16.31 0.14
N ILE A 283 -3.27 -16.36 0.01
CA ILE A 283 -3.93 -16.92 -1.17
C ILE A 283 -3.74 -15.99 -2.37
N THR A 284 -3.93 -14.69 -2.15
CA THR A 284 -3.86 -13.69 -3.22
C THR A 284 -2.44 -13.52 -3.74
N MET A 285 -1.49 -13.17 -2.87
CA MET A 285 -0.11 -12.88 -3.29
C MET A 285 0.74 -14.15 -3.46
N GLY A 286 0.37 -15.26 -2.79
CA GLY A 286 1.10 -16.52 -2.87
C GLY A 286 0.72 -17.38 -4.07
N PHE A 287 -0.51 -17.29 -4.57
CA PHE A 287 -1.03 -18.20 -5.59
C PHE A 287 -1.75 -17.50 -6.74
N LEU A 288 -2.87 -16.82 -6.48
CA LEU A 288 -3.72 -16.31 -7.56
C LEU A 288 -3.18 -15.02 -8.20
N GLY A 289 -2.53 -14.16 -7.44
CA GLY A 289 -1.89 -12.95 -7.95
C GLY A 289 -0.80 -13.25 -8.98
N PRO A 290 0.17 -14.12 -8.69
CA PRO A 290 1.15 -14.56 -9.70
C PRO A 290 0.54 -15.11 -10.98
N ILE A 291 -0.56 -15.88 -10.90
CA ILE A 291 -1.26 -16.37 -12.08
C ILE A 291 -1.89 -15.22 -12.87
N PHE A 292 -2.52 -14.26 -12.18
CA PHE A 292 -3.11 -13.09 -12.82
C PHE A 292 -2.03 -12.24 -13.51
N PHE A 293 -0.98 -11.85 -12.79
CA PHE A 293 0.07 -10.99 -13.36
C PHE A 293 0.84 -11.66 -14.50
N ALA A 294 1.18 -12.94 -14.35
CA ALA A 294 1.78 -13.68 -15.44
C ALA A 294 0.80 -13.88 -16.60
N GLY A 295 -0.51 -14.03 -16.31
CA GLY A 295 -1.57 -14.03 -17.31
C GLY A 295 -1.59 -12.76 -18.17
N LEU A 296 -1.46 -11.57 -17.54
CA LEU A 296 -1.30 -10.30 -18.26
C LEU A 296 -0.05 -10.31 -19.15
N GLY A 297 1.02 -10.89 -18.66
CA GLY A 297 2.25 -11.09 -19.45
C GLY A 297 2.04 -12.02 -20.65
N LEU A 298 1.22 -13.07 -20.52
CA LEU A 298 0.85 -13.93 -21.65
C LEU A 298 0.00 -13.21 -22.70
N GLU A 299 -0.83 -12.24 -22.29
CA GLU A 299 -1.60 -11.38 -23.19
C GLU A 299 -0.76 -10.27 -23.82
N PHE A 300 0.40 -9.95 -23.27
CA PHE A 300 1.27 -8.90 -23.80
C PHE A 300 1.83 -9.27 -25.16
N GLN A 301 1.76 -8.34 -26.11
CA GLN A 301 2.30 -8.51 -27.46
C GLN A 301 3.43 -7.53 -27.73
N MET A 302 4.65 -8.05 -27.93
CA MET A 302 5.83 -7.25 -28.26
C MET A 302 5.68 -6.48 -29.59
N ALA A 303 4.98 -7.08 -30.57
CA ALA A 303 4.72 -6.47 -31.87
C ALA A 303 3.91 -5.17 -31.76
N SER A 304 3.06 -5.06 -30.75
CA SER A 304 2.24 -3.86 -30.46
C SER A 304 3.07 -2.63 -30.13
N LEU A 305 4.33 -2.80 -29.73
CA LEU A 305 5.25 -1.70 -29.45
C LEU A 305 5.83 -1.05 -30.71
N GLY A 306 5.49 -1.54 -31.90
CA GLY A 306 5.92 -0.94 -33.17
C GLY A 306 5.46 0.49 -33.39
N ASN A 307 4.36 0.91 -32.74
CA ASN A 307 3.88 2.31 -32.79
C ASN A 307 4.60 3.17 -31.73
N TRP A 308 5.91 3.38 -31.90
CA TRP A 308 6.74 4.15 -30.98
C TRP A 308 6.21 5.56 -30.65
N PRO A 309 5.63 6.34 -31.61
CA PRO A 309 5.04 7.62 -31.27
C PRO A 309 3.94 7.53 -30.20
N LEU A 310 3.07 6.53 -30.30
CA LEU A 310 2.00 6.30 -29.33
C LEU A 310 2.57 5.85 -27.97
N VAL A 311 3.54 4.92 -27.97
CA VAL A 311 4.21 4.44 -26.73
C VAL A 311 4.84 5.61 -25.99
N ILE A 312 5.63 6.44 -26.68
CA ILE A 312 6.30 7.60 -26.08
C ILE A 312 5.27 8.63 -25.60
N ALA A 313 4.22 8.89 -26.38
CA ALA A 313 3.18 9.84 -26.00
C ALA A 313 2.41 9.40 -24.75
N ILE A 314 2.05 8.11 -24.62
CA ILE A 314 1.38 7.56 -23.43
C ILE A 314 2.32 7.63 -22.21
N LEU A 315 3.59 7.24 -22.35
CA LEU A 315 4.58 7.37 -21.28
C LEU A 315 4.77 8.83 -20.85
N ALA A 316 4.94 9.73 -21.80
CA ALA A 316 5.10 11.16 -21.51
C ALA A 316 3.86 11.74 -20.80
N ALA A 317 2.65 11.40 -21.25
CA ALA A 317 1.41 11.84 -20.63
C ALA A 317 1.25 11.25 -19.21
N ALA A 318 1.66 9.99 -18.98
CA ALA A 318 1.61 9.35 -17.68
C ALA A 318 2.54 10.03 -16.67
N PHE A 319 3.81 10.24 -17.02
CA PHE A 319 4.77 10.94 -16.17
C PHE A 319 4.38 12.40 -15.96
N ALA A 320 4.15 13.14 -17.04
CA ALA A 320 3.79 14.56 -16.96
C ALA A 320 2.51 14.77 -16.16
N GLY A 321 1.50 13.92 -16.38
CA GLY A 321 0.22 14.01 -15.69
C GLY A 321 0.36 13.88 -14.18
N LYS A 322 1.11 12.88 -13.71
CA LYS A 322 1.32 12.64 -12.27
C LYS A 322 2.22 13.69 -11.63
N LEU A 323 3.33 14.03 -12.29
CA LEU A 323 4.24 15.07 -11.79
C LEU A 323 3.54 16.43 -11.70
N LEU A 324 2.86 16.85 -12.76
CA LEU A 324 2.12 18.12 -12.79
C LEU A 324 0.91 18.09 -11.85
N GLY A 325 0.18 16.96 -11.79
CA GLY A 325 -0.97 16.80 -10.90
C GLY A 325 -0.59 16.93 -9.43
N GLY A 326 0.46 16.24 -9.00
CA GLY A 326 1.00 16.35 -7.65
C GLY A 326 1.58 17.74 -7.37
N PHE A 327 2.29 18.33 -8.34
CA PHE A 327 2.83 19.69 -8.23
C PHE A 327 1.73 20.74 -8.02
N TRP A 328 0.76 20.80 -8.90
CA TRP A 328 -0.32 21.80 -8.79
C TRP A 328 -1.22 21.54 -7.58
N GLY A 329 -1.50 20.26 -7.28
CA GLY A 329 -2.23 19.89 -6.07
C GLY A 329 -1.52 20.32 -4.79
N GLY A 330 -0.19 20.14 -4.72
CA GLY A 330 0.64 20.60 -3.61
C GLY A 330 0.68 22.12 -3.50
N ARG A 331 0.81 22.82 -4.62
CA ARG A 331 0.76 24.31 -4.64
C ARG A 331 -0.58 24.86 -4.15
N LEU A 332 -1.69 24.27 -4.56
CA LEU A 332 -3.04 24.61 -4.08
C LEU A 332 -3.23 24.26 -2.59
N ALA A 333 -2.54 23.23 -2.11
CA ALA A 333 -2.50 22.89 -0.70
C ALA A 333 -1.59 23.81 0.14
N GLY A 334 -0.89 24.79 -0.48
CA GLY A 334 -0.02 25.75 0.19
C GLY A 334 1.38 25.22 0.51
N LEU A 335 1.83 24.16 -0.17
CA LEU A 335 3.15 23.58 0.01
C LEU A 335 4.21 24.31 -0.82
N SER A 336 5.48 24.17 -0.45
CA SER A 336 6.63 24.68 -1.20
C SER A 336 6.72 24.03 -2.59
N LYS A 337 7.55 24.59 -3.48
CA LYS A 337 7.74 24.01 -4.82
C LYS A 337 8.33 22.60 -4.75
N LEU A 338 9.33 22.40 -3.88
CA LEU A 338 10.02 21.11 -3.76
C LEU A 338 9.14 20.04 -3.14
N GLU A 339 8.38 20.37 -2.08
CA GLU A 339 7.37 19.47 -1.51
C GLU A 339 6.31 19.08 -2.56
N SER A 340 5.84 20.04 -3.36
CA SER A 340 4.85 19.79 -4.41
C SER A 340 5.39 18.86 -5.51
N TRP A 341 6.65 18.99 -5.91
CA TRP A 341 7.30 18.05 -6.82
C TRP A 341 7.45 16.66 -6.21
N THR A 342 7.78 16.59 -4.90
CA THR A 342 7.89 15.31 -4.18
C THR A 342 6.55 14.58 -4.16
N LEU A 343 5.43 15.30 -3.98
CA LEU A 343 4.09 14.71 -4.10
C LEU A 343 3.86 14.11 -5.50
N GLY A 344 4.22 14.85 -6.56
CA GLY A 344 4.12 14.36 -7.94
C GLY A 344 4.91 13.07 -8.16
N CYS A 345 6.15 13.01 -7.66
CA CYS A 345 6.96 11.79 -7.71
C CYS A 345 6.31 10.62 -6.96
N GLY A 346 5.72 10.89 -5.79
CA GLY A 346 5.06 9.85 -4.99
C GLY A 346 3.77 9.30 -5.59
N LEU A 347 3.09 10.09 -6.43
CA LEU A 347 1.86 9.67 -7.12
C LEU A 347 2.13 8.94 -8.44
N ASN A 348 3.37 8.87 -8.91
CA ASN A 348 3.72 8.27 -10.20
C ASN A 348 3.66 6.73 -10.21
N GLY A 349 3.71 6.07 -9.04
CA GLY A 349 3.62 4.62 -8.92
C GLY A 349 2.30 4.07 -9.42
N ARG A 350 2.38 3.01 -10.22
CA ARG A 350 1.26 2.26 -10.76
C ARG A 350 1.16 0.90 -10.07
N GLY A 351 0.02 0.23 -10.20
CA GLY A 351 -0.14 -1.03 -9.52
C GLY A 351 -1.30 -1.88 -9.99
N ILE A 352 -1.77 -2.73 -9.09
CA ILE A 352 -2.76 -3.77 -9.34
C ILE A 352 -4.02 -3.21 -10.00
N MET A 353 -4.54 -2.07 -9.51
CA MET A 353 -5.82 -1.53 -9.98
C MET A 353 -5.78 -1.07 -11.45
N GLU A 354 -4.66 -0.48 -11.89
CA GLU A 354 -4.48 -0.11 -13.29
C GLU A 354 -4.50 -1.34 -14.21
N LEU A 355 -3.76 -2.39 -13.82
CA LEU A 355 -3.69 -3.63 -14.58
C LEU A 355 -5.03 -4.36 -14.63
N VAL A 356 -5.77 -4.34 -13.51
CA VAL A 356 -7.14 -4.87 -13.45
C VAL A 356 -8.06 -4.11 -14.40
N ILE A 357 -8.01 -2.79 -14.41
CA ILE A 357 -8.85 -1.96 -15.28
C ILE A 357 -8.47 -2.17 -16.75
N ALA A 358 -7.18 -2.24 -17.07
CA ALA A 358 -6.71 -2.52 -18.43
C ALA A 358 -7.17 -3.93 -18.90
N ASN A 359 -7.10 -4.93 -18.02
CA ASN A 359 -7.59 -6.28 -18.32
C ASN A 359 -9.10 -6.33 -18.54
N ILE A 360 -9.89 -5.63 -17.71
CA ILE A 360 -11.35 -5.52 -17.90
C ILE A 360 -11.65 -4.85 -19.23
N ALA A 361 -10.95 -3.78 -19.58
CA ALA A 361 -11.12 -3.08 -20.84
C ALA A 361 -10.83 -3.98 -22.05
N LEU A 362 -9.76 -4.79 -21.98
CA LEU A 362 -9.42 -5.77 -23.00
C LEU A 362 -10.47 -6.89 -23.10
N SER A 363 -10.86 -7.47 -21.96
CA SER A 363 -11.81 -8.57 -21.89
C SER A 363 -13.21 -8.21 -22.42
N ASN A 364 -13.58 -6.93 -22.31
CA ASN A 364 -14.85 -6.40 -22.85
C ASN A 364 -14.69 -5.77 -24.25
N ASN A 365 -13.53 -5.92 -24.90
CA ASN A 365 -13.22 -5.33 -26.21
C ASN A 365 -13.34 -3.80 -26.27
N PHE A 366 -13.13 -3.11 -25.15
CA PHE A 366 -13.09 -1.63 -25.09
C PHE A 366 -11.77 -1.04 -25.52
N ILE A 367 -10.71 -1.83 -25.47
CA ILE A 367 -9.38 -1.47 -25.97
C ILE A 367 -8.83 -2.60 -26.82
N SER A 368 -7.98 -2.23 -27.77
CA SER A 368 -7.26 -3.21 -28.58
C SER A 368 -6.14 -3.90 -27.79
N GLN A 369 -5.70 -5.06 -28.25
CA GLN A 369 -4.57 -5.78 -27.70
C GLN A 369 -3.28 -4.93 -27.71
N ASP A 370 -3.11 -4.11 -28.75
CA ASP A 370 -1.97 -3.20 -28.87
C ASP A 370 -1.99 -2.16 -27.75
N LEU A 371 -3.13 -1.52 -27.54
CA LEU A 371 -3.28 -0.50 -26.51
C LEU A 371 -3.10 -1.11 -25.11
N PHE A 372 -3.64 -2.30 -24.87
CA PHE A 372 -3.43 -3.04 -23.62
C PHE A 372 -1.92 -3.26 -23.36
N SER A 373 -1.18 -3.75 -24.35
CA SER A 373 0.26 -3.99 -24.19
C SER A 373 1.04 -2.71 -23.88
N ILE A 374 0.67 -1.58 -24.51
CA ILE A 374 1.27 -0.28 -24.24
C ILE A 374 0.95 0.19 -22.80
N LEU A 375 -0.27 0.01 -22.33
CA LEU A 375 -0.67 0.38 -20.96
C LEU A 375 0.05 -0.47 -19.91
N VAL A 376 0.20 -1.79 -20.13
CA VAL A 376 0.98 -2.67 -19.24
C VAL A 376 2.43 -2.23 -19.18
N LEU A 377 3.03 -1.90 -20.33
CA LEU A 377 4.40 -1.36 -20.38
C LEU A 377 4.51 -0.02 -19.63
N MET A 378 3.55 0.86 -19.81
CA MET A 378 3.47 2.15 -19.11
C MET A 378 3.45 1.94 -17.59
N GLY A 379 2.59 1.04 -17.09
CA GLY A 379 2.50 0.70 -15.68
C GLY A 379 3.82 0.14 -15.14
N ALA A 380 4.47 -0.75 -15.88
CA ALA A 380 5.76 -1.32 -15.49
C ALA A 380 6.87 -0.25 -15.39
N ILE A 381 7.03 0.60 -16.41
CA ILE A 381 8.08 1.64 -16.46
C ILE A 381 7.85 2.70 -15.37
N THR A 382 6.62 3.17 -15.20
CA THR A 382 6.32 4.19 -14.18
C THR A 382 6.56 3.64 -12.77
N THR A 383 6.17 2.39 -12.50
CA THR A 383 6.38 1.74 -11.21
C THR A 383 7.86 1.50 -10.92
N LEU A 384 8.62 1.01 -11.91
CA LEU A 384 10.07 0.79 -11.80
C LEU A 384 10.84 2.08 -11.47
N THR A 385 10.42 3.21 -12.02
CA THR A 385 11.10 4.50 -11.87
C THR A 385 10.71 5.26 -10.61
N THR A 386 9.53 5.02 -10.05
CA THR A 386 8.99 5.77 -8.89
C THR A 386 9.89 5.75 -7.66
N PRO A 387 10.49 4.62 -7.21
CA PRO A 387 11.40 4.61 -6.06
C PRO A 387 12.59 5.54 -6.23
N PHE A 388 13.16 5.60 -7.44
CA PHE A 388 14.30 6.49 -7.75
C PHE A 388 13.91 7.96 -7.73
N LEU A 389 12.77 8.28 -8.34
CA LEU A 389 12.25 9.66 -8.38
C LEU A 389 11.94 10.15 -6.97
N LEU A 390 11.24 9.34 -6.17
CA LEU A 390 10.81 9.72 -4.84
C LEU A 390 12.00 9.84 -3.88
N ARG A 391 12.95 8.90 -3.93
CA ARG A 391 14.19 8.97 -3.14
C ARG A 391 14.98 10.23 -3.43
N ASN A 392 15.14 10.59 -4.71
CA ASN A 392 15.85 11.80 -5.09
C ASN A 392 15.11 13.07 -4.68
N ALA A 393 13.78 13.06 -4.73
CA ALA A 393 12.97 14.20 -4.29
C ALA A 393 13.10 14.42 -2.77
N PHE A 394 13.01 13.38 -1.96
CA PHE A 394 13.21 13.48 -0.50
C PHE A 394 14.64 13.89 -0.13
N ARG A 395 15.66 13.36 -0.81
CA ARG A 395 17.06 13.81 -0.58
C ARG A 395 17.25 15.30 -0.82
N ARG A 396 16.61 15.87 -1.81
CA ARG A 396 16.66 17.33 -2.06
C ARG A 396 15.93 18.11 -0.97
N LEU A 397 14.78 17.61 -0.49
CA LEU A 397 14.04 18.21 0.62
C LEU A 397 14.87 18.21 1.91
N ASP A 398 15.46 17.07 2.26
CA ASP A 398 16.29 16.94 3.45
C ASP A 398 17.55 17.85 3.35
N GLY A 399 18.12 18.05 2.12
CA GLY A 399 19.24 18.93 1.88
C GLY A 399 18.88 20.43 1.94
N GLU A 400 17.66 20.82 1.61
CA GLU A 400 17.19 22.21 1.71
C GLU A 400 16.97 22.64 3.17
N HIS A 401 16.60 21.70 4.05
CA HIS A 401 16.47 21.94 5.48
C HIS A 401 17.83 21.98 6.22
N THR A 402 18.91 21.51 5.59
CA THR A 402 20.28 21.55 6.15
C THR A 402 21.09 22.77 5.69
N HIS A 403 20.58 23.59 4.77
CA HIS A 403 21.17 24.90 4.43
C HIS A 403 20.29 26.01 4.99
N PRO A 404 20.69 26.69 6.08
CA PRO A 404 20.07 27.96 6.44
C PRO A 404 20.33 28.95 5.30
N ALA A 405 19.31 29.69 4.94
CA ALA A 405 19.35 30.72 3.90
C ALA A 405 20.65 31.55 4.02
N SER A 406 21.42 31.59 2.94
CA SER A 406 22.58 32.45 2.83
C SER A 406 22.19 33.88 3.23
N ILE A 407 22.69 34.30 4.36
CA ILE A 407 22.66 35.68 4.81
C ILE A 407 23.36 36.50 3.72
N ASP A 408 22.61 37.45 3.20
CA ASP A 408 22.98 38.44 2.19
C ASP A 408 24.37 39.04 2.51
N SER A 409 25.30 38.92 1.57
CA SER A 409 26.66 39.36 1.67
C SER A 409 26.76 40.87 1.45
N THR A 410 26.32 41.66 2.42
CA THR A 410 26.57 43.11 2.46
C THR A 410 26.81 43.62 3.86
N VAL A 411 27.81 43.09 4.56
CA VAL A 411 28.59 43.85 5.54
C VAL A 411 30.04 43.35 5.52
N LYS A 412 30.86 43.94 4.66
CA LYS A 412 32.30 43.90 4.83
C LYS A 412 32.71 44.88 5.95
N GLY A 413 33.40 44.37 6.91
CA GLY A 413 34.31 45.15 7.75
C GLY A 413 33.74 45.52 9.11
N VAL A 414 33.91 44.63 10.09
CA VAL A 414 34.49 44.89 11.41
C VAL A 414 34.87 43.51 11.98
N GLU A 415 36.07 43.09 11.73
CA GLU A 415 36.72 41.94 12.35
C GLU A 415 37.65 42.46 13.42
N SER A 416 37.65 41.77 14.52
CA SER A 416 38.52 41.88 15.68
C SER A 416 38.00 42.67 16.90
N LEU A 417 38.06 41.94 18.01
CA LEU A 417 37.98 42.40 19.41
C LEU A 417 36.58 42.38 20.05
N LEU A 418 36.04 41.17 20.28
CA LEU A 418 35.21 40.92 21.47
C LEU A 418 35.33 39.44 21.89
N PRO A 419 35.38 39.14 23.20
CA PRO A 419 35.44 37.76 23.72
C PRO A 419 34.17 37.03 23.44
N ALA A 420 34.27 35.69 23.27
CA ALA A 420 33.11 34.81 23.02
C ALA A 420 31.96 35.06 24.01
N PRO A 421 30.71 35.22 23.52
CA PRO A 421 29.57 35.33 24.40
C PRO A 421 29.34 33.97 25.10
N PRO A 422 28.86 34.00 26.37
CA PRO A 422 28.40 32.79 27.05
C PRO A 422 27.20 32.19 26.31
N PRO A 423 26.95 30.86 26.41
CA PRO A 423 25.83 30.21 25.72
C PRO A 423 24.53 30.87 26.12
N SER A 424 23.78 31.34 25.16
CA SER A 424 22.48 31.96 25.34
C SER A 424 21.47 30.90 25.77
N SER A 425 21.13 30.86 27.05
CA SER A 425 20.02 30.14 27.63
C SER A 425 18.69 30.81 27.21
N ASN A 426 18.12 30.44 26.08
CA ASN A 426 16.71 30.65 25.72
C ASN A 426 16.34 29.86 24.44
N SER A 427 16.76 28.60 24.31
CA SER A 427 16.09 27.65 23.44
C SER A 427 14.97 26.98 24.25
N VAL A 428 13.75 27.01 23.73
CA VAL A 428 12.69 26.15 24.24
C VAL A 428 13.15 24.73 24.03
N ASN A 429 13.26 23.94 25.10
CA ASN A 429 13.69 22.55 25.04
C ASN A 429 12.71 21.70 24.21
N ASP A 430 13.20 21.01 23.19
CA ASP A 430 12.42 20.05 22.43
C ASP A 430 12.52 18.65 23.08
N PRO A 431 11.43 17.89 23.17
CA PRO A 431 11.48 16.54 23.74
C PRO A 431 12.25 15.56 22.83
N PRO A 432 12.93 14.55 23.39
CA PRO A 432 13.63 13.53 22.63
C PRO A 432 12.66 12.67 21.80
N VAL A 433 13.17 12.08 20.72
CA VAL A 433 12.44 11.16 19.85
C VAL A 433 12.94 9.75 20.06
N ALA A 434 12.05 8.86 20.56
CA ALA A 434 12.33 7.45 20.76
C ALA A 434 12.00 6.64 19.50
N ASN A 435 12.97 5.88 18.98
CA ASN A 435 12.82 5.01 17.84
C ASN A 435 12.63 3.53 18.27
N PRO A 436 11.90 2.71 17.49
CA PRO A 436 11.68 1.30 17.83
C PRO A 436 12.97 0.48 17.83
N ASP A 437 13.11 -0.42 18.82
CA ASP A 437 14.24 -1.32 18.99
C ASP A 437 13.87 -2.78 18.78
N ARG A 438 14.89 -3.62 18.55
CA ARG A 438 14.73 -5.05 18.47
C ARG A 438 15.85 -5.78 19.23
N ILE A 439 15.45 -6.69 20.14
CA ILE A 439 16.37 -7.51 20.95
C ILE A 439 16.04 -9.00 20.79
N THR A 440 17.04 -9.84 21.02
CA THR A 440 16.88 -11.30 20.99
C THR A 440 17.22 -11.89 22.34
N ALA A 441 16.32 -12.70 22.90
CA ALA A 441 16.51 -13.45 24.14
C ALA A 441 16.46 -14.97 23.88
N THR A 442 16.83 -15.77 24.87
CA THR A 442 16.72 -17.23 24.81
C THR A 442 15.66 -17.68 25.82
N GLN A 443 14.84 -18.65 25.45
CA GLN A 443 13.83 -19.27 26.30
C GLN A 443 14.41 -19.70 27.65
N ASP A 444 13.68 -19.42 28.73
CA ASP A 444 14.02 -19.75 30.11
C ASP A 444 15.37 -19.17 30.61
N LYS A 445 15.93 -18.19 29.92
CA LYS A 445 17.17 -17.49 30.33
C LYS A 445 16.92 -15.99 30.43
N ALA A 446 17.35 -15.41 31.55
CA ALA A 446 17.36 -13.97 31.71
C ALA A 446 18.35 -13.33 30.72
N LEU A 447 17.92 -12.23 30.09
CA LEU A 447 18.75 -11.39 29.24
C LEU A 447 19.01 -10.07 29.97
N THR A 448 20.26 -9.70 30.15
CA THR A 448 20.65 -8.40 30.71
C THR A 448 21.50 -7.64 29.71
N PHE A 449 21.16 -6.36 29.48
CA PHE A 449 21.84 -5.47 28.53
C PHE A 449 21.83 -4.03 29.05
N PRO A 450 22.78 -3.16 28.61
CA PRO A 450 22.80 -1.75 28.97
C PRO A 450 21.57 -1.00 28.47
N ALA A 451 21.02 -0.09 29.27
CA ALA A 451 19.92 0.77 28.86
C ALA A 451 20.30 1.70 27.69
N THR A 452 21.59 1.98 27.51
CA THR A 452 22.13 2.76 26.39
C THR A 452 21.97 2.06 25.05
N ASP A 453 21.74 0.76 25.01
CA ASP A 453 21.51 0.04 23.76
C ASP A 453 20.15 0.44 23.14
N LEU A 454 19.16 0.85 23.98
CA LEU A 454 17.88 1.36 23.52
C LEU A 454 17.93 2.84 23.08
N THR A 455 18.90 3.61 23.59
CA THR A 455 19.03 5.02 23.19
C THR A 455 20.01 5.23 22.04
N ALA A 456 20.56 4.16 21.49
CA ALA A 456 21.56 4.24 20.42
C ALA A 456 21.01 4.76 19.09
N ASN A 457 19.71 4.56 18.83
CA ASN A 457 19.00 5.02 17.64
C ASN A 457 18.03 6.18 17.93
N ASP A 458 17.93 6.62 19.20
CA ASP A 458 17.12 7.75 19.63
C ASP A 458 17.82 9.08 19.33
N THR A 459 17.04 10.14 19.13
CA THR A 459 17.57 11.45 18.78
C THR A 459 16.93 12.54 19.63
N ASP A 460 17.71 13.59 19.87
CA ASP A 460 17.26 14.81 20.50
C ASP A 460 17.61 16.00 19.61
N THR A 461 16.67 16.91 19.40
CA THR A 461 16.82 18.05 18.47
C THR A 461 17.84 19.06 19.00
N ASP A 462 17.89 19.25 20.32
CA ASP A 462 18.79 20.17 20.98
C ASP A 462 20.18 19.56 21.25
N GLY A 463 20.31 18.24 20.99
CA GLY A 463 21.53 17.49 21.21
C GLY A 463 21.75 17.09 22.66
N ASP A 464 20.69 17.12 23.47
CA ASP A 464 20.73 16.78 24.88
C ASP A 464 20.98 15.28 25.11
N ARG A 465 21.52 14.96 26.28
CA ARG A 465 21.84 13.57 26.61
C ARG A 465 20.59 12.79 26.98
N ILE A 466 20.22 11.85 26.12
CA ILE A 466 19.09 10.96 26.32
C ILE A 466 19.42 9.86 27.35
N THR A 467 18.50 9.62 28.29
CA THR A 467 18.63 8.57 29.31
C THR A 467 17.31 7.78 29.44
N VAL A 468 17.40 6.44 29.59
CA VAL A 468 16.22 5.62 29.88
C VAL A 468 15.85 5.77 31.34
N THR A 469 14.63 6.22 31.62
CA THR A 469 14.12 6.46 32.97
C THR A 469 13.19 5.36 33.49
N ALA A 470 12.52 4.63 32.59
CA ALA A 470 11.61 3.54 32.96
C ALA A 470 11.52 2.47 31.85
N VAL A 471 11.14 1.25 32.23
CA VAL A 471 10.70 0.17 31.33
C VAL A 471 9.28 -0.23 31.70
N ILE A 472 8.43 -0.47 30.69
CA ILE A 472 6.99 -0.67 30.85
C ILE A 472 6.64 -2.03 30.25
N ALA A 473 6.28 -2.98 31.12
CA ALA A 473 5.74 -4.27 30.69
C ALA A 473 4.28 -4.10 30.21
N THR A 474 3.92 -4.80 29.17
CA THR A 474 2.56 -4.89 28.62
C THR A 474 2.10 -6.35 28.65
N ASP A 475 0.83 -6.62 28.33
CA ASP A 475 0.32 -7.99 28.23
C ASP A 475 1.06 -8.83 27.15
N ASP A 476 1.66 -8.15 26.16
CA ASP A 476 2.45 -8.78 25.10
C ASP A 476 3.94 -8.95 25.47
N THR A 477 4.37 -8.59 26.68
CA THR A 477 5.78 -8.69 27.08
C THR A 477 6.23 -10.14 27.26
N HIS A 478 5.32 -11.03 27.63
CA HIS A 478 5.59 -12.45 27.89
C HIS A 478 6.81 -12.67 28.81
N GLY A 479 6.86 -11.90 29.87
CA GLY A 479 7.94 -11.93 30.86
C GLY A 479 7.93 -10.72 31.77
N THR A 480 8.94 -10.61 32.62
CA THR A 480 9.12 -9.48 33.54
C THR A 480 10.36 -8.68 33.22
N LEU A 481 10.28 -7.35 33.47
CA LEU A 481 11.34 -6.40 33.22
C LEU A 481 11.83 -5.74 34.50
N ARG A 482 13.12 -5.47 34.58
CA ARG A 482 13.73 -4.70 35.67
C ARG A 482 14.77 -3.75 35.11
N LEU A 483 14.64 -2.47 35.45
CA LEU A 483 15.69 -1.46 35.21
C LEU A 483 16.39 -1.19 36.55
N ALA A 484 17.71 -1.39 36.60
CA ALA A 484 18.50 -1.09 37.77
C ALA A 484 19.96 -0.77 37.36
N ASN A 485 20.51 0.32 37.91
CA ASN A 485 21.89 0.76 37.67
C ASN A 485 22.25 0.91 36.17
N GLY A 486 21.33 1.39 35.34
CA GLY A 486 21.56 1.54 33.91
C GLY A 486 21.56 0.22 33.11
N LEU A 487 21.16 -0.90 33.74
CA LEU A 487 20.99 -2.20 33.09
C LEU A 487 19.50 -2.57 33.07
N ILE A 488 19.07 -3.10 31.94
CA ILE A 488 17.72 -3.69 31.76
C ILE A 488 17.86 -5.20 31.78
N THR A 489 17.08 -5.86 32.63
CA THR A 489 17.01 -7.32 32.68
C THR A 489 15.58 -7.76 32.32
N TYR A 490 15.47 -8.60 31.30
CA TYR A 490 14.25 -9.27 30.89
C TYR A 490 14.28 -10.74 31.31
N PHE A 491 13.22 -11.19 31.95
CA PHE A 491 13.00 -12.58 32.34
C PHE A 491 11.83 -13.14 31.54
N PRO A 492 12.05 -13.97 30.52
CA PRO A 492 10.97 -14.60 29.77
C PRO A 492 10.07 -15.46 30.68
N ASP A 493 8.77 -15.52 30.37
CA ASP A 493 7.87 -16.47 30.99
C ASP A 493 8.33 -17.91 30.73
N LYS A 494 8.13 -18.78 31.70
CA LYS A 494 8.59 -20.16 31.62
C LYS A 494 8.02 -20.90 30.41
N GLY A 495 8.92 -21.39 29.55
CA GLY A 495 8.56 -22.11 28.34
C GLY A 495 8.12 -21.20 27.17
N PHE A 496 8.11 -19.89 27.31
CA PHE A 496 7.75 -18.98 26.21
C PHE A 496 8.86 -18.93 25.16
N SER A 497 8.49 -19.07 23.89
CA SER A 497 9.32 -18.77 22.72
C SER A 497 8.42 -18.12 21.67
N GLY A 498 8.89 -17.03 21.06
CA GLY A 498 8.10 -16.22 20.15
C GLY A 498 8.51 -14.75 20.20
N THR A 499 7.65 -13.89 19.73
CA THR A 499 7.87 -12.44 19.73
C THR A 499 7.01 -11.79 20.80
N GLY A 500 7.63 -11.01 21.68
CA GLY A 500 6.98 -10.15 22.64
C GLY A 500 7.28 -8.68 22.37
N GLN A 501 6.66 -7.77 23.13
CA GLN A 501 6.86 -6.33 23.04
C GLN A 501 6.77 -5.67 24.41
N PHE A 502 7.62 -4.67 24.67
CA PHE A 502 7.54 -3.81 25.85
C PHE A 502 7.86 -2.36 25.51
N GLY A 503 7.49 -1.44 26.40
CA GLY A 503 7.79 -0.02 26.27
C GLY A 503 8.98 0.41 27.12
N TYR A 504 9.63 1.53 26.75
CA TYR A 504 10.58 2.24 27.59
C TYR A 504 10.36 3.75 27.49
N THR A 505 10.72 4.47 28.56
CA THR A 505 10.64 5.93 28.59
C THR A 505 12.05 6.50 28.60
N ILE A 506 12.28 7.48 27.75
CA ILE A 506 13.50 8.27 27.70
C ILE A 506 13.25 9.71 28.18
N SER A 507 14.29 10.35 28.69
CA SER A 507 14.30 11.77 29.06
C SER A 507 15.60 12.42 28.63
N ASP A 508 15.50 13.69 28.22
CA ASP A 508 16.61 14.61 27.90
C ASP A 508 17.25 15.24 29.15
N ASN A 509 16.67 15.02 30.33
CA ASN A 509 17.02 15.65 31.61
C ASN A 509 16.83 17.19 31.63
N GLN A 510 16.12 17.76 30.64
CA GLN A 510 15.76 19.18 30.54
C GLN A 510 14.23 19.39 30.65
N GLY A 511 13.47 18.30 30.89
CA GLY A 511 12.02 18.32 31.07
C GLY A 511 11.23 17.64 29.94
N GLY A 512 11.88 17.29 28.82
CA GLY A 512 11.30 16.51 27.74
C GLY A 512 11.37 15.00 28.02
N SER A 513 10.40 14.27 27.51
CA SER A 513 10.36 12.80 27.58
C SER A 513 9.60 12.20 26.42
N ALA A 514 9.97 10.99 26.00
CA ALA A 514 9.28 10.21 24.98
C ALA A 514 9.19 8.74 25.39
N VAL A 515 8.27 8.01 24.74
CA VAL A 515 8.07 6.57 24.95
C VAL A 515 8.41 5.83 23.68
N GLY A 516 9.38 4.91 23.77
CA GLY A 516 9.78 3.99 22.71
C GLY A 516 9.21 2.60 22.92
N THR A 517 9.32 1.76 21.88
CA THR A 517 8.86 0.36 21.90
C THR A 517 10.00 -0.58 21.54
N VAL A 518 10.09 -1.71 22.23
CA VAL A 518 11.09 -2.75 21.99
C VAL A 518 10.38 -4.04 21.58
N GLN A 519 10.71 -4.57 20.41
CA GLN A 519 10.34 -5.91 20.01
C GLN A 519 11.36 -6.91 20.53
N ILE A 520 10.95 -7.88 21.35
CA ILE A 520 11.82 -8.92 21.85
C ILE A 520 11.48 -10.28 21.22
N VAL A 521 12.48 -10.93 20.64
CA VAL A 521 12.35 -12.25 20.02
C VAL A 521 12.98 -13.27 20.94
N VAL A 522 12.16 -14.13 21.55
CA VAL A 522 12.63 -15.21 22.43
C VAL A 522 12.82 -16.48 21.62
N MET A 523 14.08 -16.85 21.41
CA MET A 523 14.45 -18.06 20.67
C MET A 523 14.28 -19.30 21.55
N PRO A 524 13.80 -20.44 21.02
CA PRO A 524 13.70 -21.67 21.80
C PRO A 524 15.06 -22.13 22.31
N SER A 525 15.07 -22.67 23.52
CA SER A 525 16.31 -23.27 24.08
C SER A 525 16.72 -24.49 23.24
N PRO A 526 18.00 -24.62 22.84
CA PRO A 526 18.43 -25.80 22.10
C PRO A 526 18.16 -27.06 22.93
N SER A 527 17.26 -27.92 22.44
CA SER A 527 16.96 -29.22 23.06
C SER A 527 18.24 -30.05 23.11
N ARG A 528 18.63 -30.48 24.31
CA ARG A 528 19.66 -31.51 24.47
C ARG A 528 19.11 -32.80 23.85
N HIS A 529 19.48 -33.11 22.61
CA HIS A 529 19.30 -34.44 22.05
C HIS A 529 20.06 -35.42 22.92
N LEU A 530 19.32 -36.23 23.69
CA LEU A 530 19.80 -37.45 24.31
C LEU A 530 20.31 -38.37 23.20
N PHE A 531 21.63 -38.50 23.11
CA PHE A 531 22.29 -39.58 22.36
C PHE A 531 21.85 -40.91 22.92
N TRP A 532 20.95 -41.59 22.23
CA TRP A 532 20.70 -43.02 22.47
C TRP A 532 21.94 -43.79 22.03
N ARG A 533 22.75 -44.19 23.00
CA ARG A 533 23.75 -45.25 22.80
C ARG A 533 23.00 -46.54 22.50
N SER A 534 23.03 -47.00 21.27
CA SER A 534 22.74 -48.39 20.92
C SER A 534 23.86 -49.25 21.53
N ARG A 535 23.62 -49.93 22.62
CA ARG A 535 24.41 -51.13 23.01
C ARG A 535 23.92 -52.27 22.14
N GLY A 536 24.79 -52.72 21.23
CA GLY A 536 24.69 -54.03 20.66
C GLY A 536 24.81 -55.09 21.71
N ASN A 537 24.03 -56.13 21.58
CA ASN A 537 24.30 -57.47 22.15
C ASN A 537 24.35 -58.46 21.00
N ALA A 538 25.36 -59.27 21.08
CA ALA A 538 25.80 -60.47 20.40
C ALA A 538 24.74 -61.32 19.69
#